data_241e0298e573a9eb51e4b7afd8bb92bf
#
_entry.id   241e0298e573a9eb51e4b7afd8bb92bf
#
_cell.length_a   1.000
_cell.length_b   1.000
_cell.length_c   1.000
_cell.angle_alpha   90.00
_cell.angle_beta   90.00
_cell.angle_gamma   90.00
#
_symmetry.space_group_name_H-M   'P 1'
#
loop_
_entity.id
_entity.type
_entity.pdbx_description
1 polymer ?
#
loop_
_entity_poly.entity_id
_entity_poly.type
_entity_poly.pdbx_seq_one_letter_code
_entity_poly.pdbx_strand_id
1 'polypeptide(L)'
;EPEMMLYVVMGREQDFSNDLFPLLLLRNEPMFGYVADGYWCDIGNLAVYRQAHRDVLDGLVNIKMDLPQIEPGIFVGHGTQIDSSVTLEAPVMIGKNCRIGRETVISQYTTIGDNVVIQEKASLKQPVIWSNSYIGNNAQLRACVVCNNATIHNSAELLEGAIIGNNSVVGQEARISPDVRIWPDKNIDSGAKVLTSVIWGTRAPRTLFGAHGVRGLANVDITPEFAVNLAAAYGATLKGGPVLVSRDYWKVSQMISRAMVSGLVSVGIEVQNLESMSLPISRYYVKTQRAAGLVHVRVSQREIDKVTIEFFDSQGVAITKSMERKIETTFFKEDFPRCAPSDVGTISFPSRVREYYADEFLNHVKGQVFEEDKVPFCIVPGSNYTRKTKVGGLSTHAPKVVIDYAMAETGVLLPDLLGQLGIETVVLNSSIRNSPPRQEERITMRKQLADVVKALGADLGVQIGRNGEQMTLVDETGQIIRGELLLATVADIMLRDKPGRSIVVPVNASSVVERIAARNGCKVVRCKASETEIGSTTARLPEAVLGGSANGCFIFPEFQNGYDAMFAVGQVLEHLTYQGRTLQQAINELPPLYYQVDSVHCPWE
;
A
#
# COMPACT_ATOMS: atom_id res chain seq x y z
N GLU A 1 14.84 -14.84 -54.70
CA GLU A 1 14.23 -14.58 -56.00
C GLU A 1 12.84 -13.97 -55.83
N PRO A 2 12.39 -13.07 -56.75
CA PRO A 2 11.09 -12.40 -56.60
C PRO A 2 9.88 -13.34 -56.56
N GLU A 3 9.99 -14.47 -57.22
CA GLU A 3 8.93 -15.50 -57.28
C GLU A 3 8.58 -16.07 -55.93
N MET A 4 9.48 -16.07 -54.98
CA MET A 4 9.23 -16.47 -53.59
C MET A 4 8.13 -15.61 -52.96
N MET A 5 7.98 -14.36 -53.36
CA MET A 5 6.94 -13.45 -52.84
C MET A 5 5.52 -13.90 -53.19
N LEU A 6 5.35 -14.80 -54.19
CA LEU A 6 4.03 -15.38 -54.51
C LEU A 6 3.48 -16.31 -53.43
N TYR A 7 4.35 -16.77 -52.52
CA TYR A 7 3.98 -17.62 -51.39
C TYR A 7 3.69 -16.82 -50.12
N VAL A 8 3.91 -15.51 -50.12
CA VAL A 8 3.60 -14.64 -49.01
C VAL A 8 2.13 -14.21 -49.05
N VAL A 9 1.36 -14.50 -48.00
CA VAL A 9 -0.04 -14.12 -47.90
C VAL A 9 -0.17 -12.69 -47.37
N MET A 10 -0.68 -11.79 -48.20
CA MET A 10 -0.90 -10.41 -47.83
C MET A 10 -1.81 -10.27 -46.61
N GLY A 11 -1.42 -9.44 -45.65
CA GLY A 11 -2.22 -9.14 -44.43
C GLY A 11 -2.13 -10.22 -43.32
N ARG A 12 -1.26 -11.22 -43.47
CA ARG A 12 -0.95 -12.21 -42.43
C ARG A 12 0.52 -12.07 -42.03
N GLU A 13 0.76 -12.08 -40.70
CA GLU A 13 2.13 -12.19 -40.17
C GLU A 13 2.71 -13.55 -40.53
N GLN A 14 3.87 -13.58 -41.15
CA GLN A 14 4.57 -14.79 -41.56
C GLN A 14 6.06 -14.65 -41.33
N ASP A 15 6.68 -15.72 -40.82
CA ASP A 15 8.13 -15.84 -40.62
C ASP A 15 8.78 -16.65 -41.72
N PHE A 16 9.96 -16.24 -42.18
CA PHE A 16 10.68 -16.94 -43.24
C PHE A 16 11.05 -18.37 -42.84
N SER A 17 11.55 -18.55 -41.62
CA SER A 17 12.06 -19.84 -41.15
C SER A 17 10.95 -20.80 -40.74
N ASN A 18 9.86 -20.28 -40.13
CA ASN A 18 8.79 -21.08 -39.58
C ASN A 18 7.65 -21.34 -40.55
N ASP A 19 7.37 -20.39 -41.45
CA ASP A 19 6.24 -20.48 -42.38
C ASP A 19 6.67 -20.69 -43.82
N LEU A 20 7.56 -19.81 -44.35
CA LEU A 20 7.84 -19.78 -45.79
C LEU A 20 8.79 -20.87 -46.23
N PHE A 21 9.94 -21.09 -45.59
CA PHE A 21 10.89 -22.14 -45.97
C PHE A 21 10.31 -23.53 -45.86
N PRO A 22 9.56 -23.90 -44.81
CA PRO A 22 8.86 -25.20 -44.77
C PRO A 22 7.85 -25.37 -45.91
N LEU A 23 7.12 -24.31 -46.27
CA LEU A 23 6.16 -24.34 -47.38
C LEU A 23 6.85 -24.57 -48.72
N LEU A 24 7.98 -23.87 -48.97
CA LEU A 24 8.75 -24.07 -50.20
C LEU A 24 9.34 -25.46 -50.27
N LEU A 25 9.84 -26.03 -49.18
CA LEU A 25 10.33 -27.41 -49.12
C LEU A 25 9.22 -28.42 -49.41
N LEU A 26 8.01 -28.22 -48.81
CA LEU A 26 6.85 -29.08 -49.09
C LEU A 26 6.41 -29.04 -50.55
N ARG A 27 6.64 -27.93 -51.24
CA ARG A 27 6.34 -27.77 -52.68
C ARG A 27 7.45 -28.22 -53.62
N ASN A 28 8.58 -28.71 -53.04
CA ASN A 28 9.75 -29.08 -53.77
C ASN A 28 10.34 -27.95 -54.62
N GLU A 29 10.17 -26.70 -54.16
CA GLU A 29 10.80 -25.54 -54.82
C GLU A 29 12.34 -25.63 -54.62
N PRO A 30 13.13 -25.23 -55.63
CA PRO A 30 14.59 -25.32 -55.54
C PRO A 30 15.11 -24.30 -54.50
N MET A 31 15.56 -24.80 -53.36
CA MET A 31 16.22 -23.99 -52.33
C MET A 31 17.70 -24.34 -52.24
N PHE A 32 18.56 -23.33 -52.30
CA PHE A 32 20.01 -23.46 -52.20
C PHE A 32 20.52 -22.72 -50.97
N GLY A 33 21.38 -23.39 -50.23
CA GLY A 33 22.10 -22.77 -49.10
C GLY A 33 23.43 -22.19 -49.62
N TYR A 34 23.75 -20.98 -49.18
CA TYR A 34 25.04 -20.36 -49.34
C TYR A 34 25.76 -20.29 -47.98
N VAL A 35 26.95 -20.88 -47.90
CA VAL A 35 27.80 -20.76 -46.72
C VAL A 35 28.61 -19.49 -46.86
N ALA A 36 28.29 -18.49 -46.04
CA ALA A 36 29.03 -17.24 -46.02
C ALA A 36 30.28 -17.39 -45.16
N ASP A 37 31.41 -16.90 -45.68
CA ASP A 37 32.66 -16.77 -44.94
C ASP A 37 32.62 -15.49 -44.10
N GLY A 38 33.14 -15.56 -42.88
CA GLY A 38 33.30 -14.40 -42.00
C GLY A 38 32.52 -14.49 -40.72
N TYR A 39 32.56 -13.38 -39.95
CA TYR A 39 31.86 -13.28 -38.69
C TYR A 39 30.36 -13.04 -38.92
N TRP A 40 29.55 -13.84 -38.26
CA TRP A 40 28.08 -13.65 -38.16
C TRP A 40 27.61 -13.86 -36.73
N CYS A 41 26.76 -12.98 -36.23
CA CYS A 41 26.19 -13.08 -34.90
C CYS A 41 24.77 -12.52 -34.91
N ASP A 42 23.79 -13.33 -34.47
CA ASP A 42 22.41 -12.90 -34.26
C ASP A 42 22.27 -12.31 -32.85
N ILE A 43 22.09 -10.98 -32.77
CA ILE A 43 21.95 -10.26 -31.50
C ILE A 43 20.47 -10.35 -31.00
N GLY A 44 20.02 -11.55 -30.69
CA GLY A 44 18.65 -11.80 -30.22
C GLY A 44 18.42 -11.58 -28.71
N ASN A 45 19.49 -11.42 -27.93
CA ASN A 45 19.40 -11.17 -26.49
C ASN A 45 20.61 -10.40 -25.96
N LEU A 46 20.54 -9.95 -24.71
CA LEU A 46 21.56 -9.10 -24.09
C LEU A 46 22.90 -9.80 -23.79
N ALA A 47 22.88 -11.10 -23.56
CA ALA A 47 24.11 -11.86 -23.39
C ALA A 47 24.92 -11.88 -24.72
N VAL A 48 24.22 -12.15 -25.83
CA VAL A 48 24.81 -12.10 -27.16
C VAL A 48 25.22 -10.68 -27.54
N TYR A 49 24.44 -9.65 -27.16
CA TYR A 49 24.83 -8.25 -27.35
C TYR A 49 26.20 -7.92 -26.70
N ARG A 50 26.37 -8.30 -25.43
CA ARG A 50 27.66 -8.11 -24.73
C ARG A 50 28.78 -8.97 -25.34
N GLN A 51 28.47 -10.17 -25.81
CA GLN A 51 29.43 -11.02 -26.49
C GLN A 51 29.90 -10.36 -27.81
N ALA A 52 28.98 -9.78 -28.58
CA ALA A 52 29.35 -9.06 -29.81
C ALA A 52 30.31 -7.89 -29.53
N HIS A 53 30.18 -7.17 -28.42
CA HIS A 53 31.17 -6.15 -28.01
C HIS A 53 32.56 -6.75 -27.74
N ARG A 54 32.61 -7.93 -27.11
CA ARG A 54 33.90 -8.63 -26.89
C ARG A 54 34.50 -9.07 -28.20
N ASP A 55 33.71 -9.67 -29.08
CA ASP A 55 34.19 -10.15 -30.39
C ASP A 55 34.75 -9.02 -31.26
N VAL A 56 34.16 -7.81 -31.16
CA VAL A 56 34.69 -6.60 -31.78
C VAL A 56 36.03 -6.23 -31.18
N LEU A 57 36.18 -6.22 -29.88
CA LEU A 57 37.42 -5.86 -29.18
C LEU A 57 38.53 -6.90 -29.37
N ASP A 58 38.17 -8.17 -29.56
CA ASP A 58 39.09 -9.25 -29.91
C ASP A 58 39.49 -9.24 -31.40
N GLY A 59 38.89 -8.34 -32.19
CA GLY A 59 39.21 -8.22 -33.64
C GLY A 59 38.60 -9.33 -34.50
N LEU A 60 37.65 -10.09 -33.99
CA LEU A 60 36.96 -11.16 -34.74
C LEU A 60 36.00 -10.59 -35.79
N VAL A 61 35.57 -9.36 -35.61
CA VAL A 61 34.63 -8.67 -36.49
C VAL A 61 35.38 -7.72 -37.39
N ASN A 62 35.22 -7.86 -38.70
CA ASN A 62 35.91 -7.01 -39.69
C ASN A 62 35.20 -5.64 -39.82
N ILE A 63 35.35 -4.81 -38.80
CA ILE A 63 34.89 -3.41 -38.77
C ILE A 63 36.06 -2.46 -38.56
N LYS A 64 36.00 -1.29 -39.19
CA LYS A 64 36.98 -0.24 -38.96
C LYS A 64 36.63 0.51 -37.68
N MET A 65 37.52 0.43 -36.69
CA MET A 65 37.40 1.24 -35.47
C MET A 65 37.80 2.69 -35.78
N ASP A 66 36.87 3.62 -35.67
CA ASP A 66 37.11 5.05 -35.89
C ASP A 66 37.72 5.78 -34.68
N LEU A 67 38.18 5.03 -33.68
CA LEU A 67 38.83 5.56 -32.49
C LEU A 67 40.35 5.33 -32.54
N PRO A 68 41.17 6.33 -32.17
CA PRO A 68 42.60 6.17 -32.02
C PRO A 68 42.94 5.08 -31.01
N GLN A 69 43.87 4.23 -31.35
CA GLN A 69 44.46 3.26 -30.42
C GLN A 69 45.65 3.93 -29.74
N ILE A 70 45.59 4.16 -28.41
CA ILE A 70 46.66 4.80 -27.63
C ILE A 70 47.69 3.78 -27.11
N GLU A 71 47.25 2.56 -26.82
CA GLU A 71 48.07 1.40 -26.45
C GLU A 71 47.48 0.13 -27.07
N PRO A 72 48.24 -0.99 -27.16
CA PRO A 72 47.70 -2.24 -27.71
C PRO A 72 46.39 -2.67 -27.01
N GLY A 73 45.30 -2.69 -27.79
CA GLY A 73 43.98 -3.03 -27.30
C GLY A 73 43.23 -1.93 -26.53
N ILE A 74 43.78 -0.71 -26.41
CA ILE A 74 43.13 0.42 -25.75
C ILE A 74 42.79 1.51 -26.77
N PHE A 75 41.48 1.70 -27.01
CA PHE A 75 40.96 2.67 -27.96
C PHE A 75 40.32 3.84 -27.21
N VAL A 76 40.76 5.08 -27.50
CA VAL A 76 40.27 6.28 -26.80
C VAL A 76 39.91 7.38 -27.79
N GLY A 77 38.69 7.91 -27.71
CA GLY A 77 38.19 8.97 -28.57
C GLY A 77 38.79 10.34 -28.27
N HIS A 78 38.76 11.21 -29.28
CA HIS A 78 39.25 12.59 -29.16
C HIS A 78 38.49 13.37 -28.04
N GLY A 79 39.24 14.23 -27.34
CA GLY A 79 38.68 15.08 -26.28
C GLY A 79 38.44 14.36 -24.94
N THR A 80 38.72 13.07 -24.85
CA THR A 80 38.60 12.30 -23.62
C THR A 80 39.74 12.60 -22.65
N GLN A 81 39.41 12.87 -21.39
CA GLN A 81 40.34 13.19 -20.32
C GLN A 81 40.35 12.02 -19.32
N ILE A 82 41.53 11.43 -19.11
CA ILE A 82 41.75 10.31 -18.19
C ILE A 82 42.78 10.75 -17.15
N ASP A 83 42.45 10.66 -15.87
CA ASP A 83 43.40 10.97 -14.79
C ASP A 83 44.55 9.95 -14.79
N SER A 84 45.75 10.40 -14.46
CA SER A 84 46.98 9.56 -14.51
C SER A 84 46.97 8.39 -13.53
N SER A 85 46.09 8.40 -12.54
CA SER A 85 45.92 7.32 -11.53
C SER A 85 44.90 6.24 -11.95
N VAL A 86 44.29 6.36 -13.13
CA VAL A 86 43.34 5.38 -13.66
C VAL A 86 44.06 4.12 -14.14
N THR A 87 43.53 2.97 -13.76
CA THR A 87 44.00 1.67 -14.24
C THR A 87 43.15 1.20 -15.42
N LEU A 88 43.78 0.97 -16.59
CA LEU A 88 43.12 0.41 -17.77
C LEU A 88 43.69 -0.99 -18.06
N GLU A 89 42.81 -1.98 -18.17
CA GLU A 89 43.16 -3.37 -18.52
C GLU A 89 42.66 -3.67 -19.94
N ALA A 90 43.54 -3.82 -20.90
CA ALA A 90 43.17 -4.11 -22.30
C ALA A 90 42.49 -5.49 -22.45
N PRO A 91 41.54 -5.67 -23.42
CA PRO A 91 41.09 -4.67 -24.38
C PRO A 91 39.97 -3.77 -23.83
N VAL A 92 39.99 -2.47 -24.15
CA VAL A 92 39.02 -1.46 -23.69
C VAL A 92 38.72 -0.46 -24.80
N MET A 93 37.48 -0.02 -24.91
CA MET A 93 37.04 1.06 -25.79
C MET A 93 36.40 2.19 -25.01
N ILE A 94 36.87 3.43 -25.20
CA ILE A 94 36.36 4.65 -24.58
C ILE A 94 36.06 5.66 -25.69
N GLY A 95 34.83 6.17 -25.73
CA GLY A 95 34.35 7.13 -26.71
C GLY A 95 34.97 8.52 -26.59
N LYS A 96 34.40 9.48 -27.30
CA LYS A 96 34.85 10.88 -27.37
C LYS A 96 34.35 11.69 -26.20
N ASN A 97 35.12 12.75 -25.82
CA ASN A 97 34.73 13.74 -24.81
C ASN A 97 34.37 13.13 -23.45
N CYS A 98 34.89 11.98 -23.10
CA CYS A 98 34.69 11.37 -21.80
C CYS A 98 35.57 12.02 -20.72
N ARG A 99 35.15 11.92 -19.46
CA ARG A 99 35.96 12.36 -18.33
C ARG A 99 36.00 11.24 -17.29
N ILE A 100 37.23 10.76 -16.97
CA ILE A 100 37.44 9.63 -16.06
C ILE A 100 38.27 10.10 -14.87
N GLY A 101 37.66 10.02 -13.67
CA GLY A 101 38.21 10.48 -12.41
C GLY A 101 39.26 9.56 -11.82
N ARG A 102 39.92 10.05 -10.76
CA ARG A 102 41.07 9.41 -10.10
C ARG A 102 40.76 8.02 -9.55
N GLU A 103 41.77 7.18 -9.51
CA GLU A 103 41.74 5.85 -8.90
C GLU A 103 40.62 4.95 -9.46
N THR A 104 40.08 5.27 -10.64
CA THR A 104 39.07 4.44 -11.31
C THR A 104 39.78 3.23 -11.95
N VAL A 105 39.15 2.06 -11.82
CA VAL A 105 39.61 0.81 -12.41
C VAL A 105 38.68 0.38 -13.53
N ILE A 106 39.21 0.26 -14.75
CA ILE A 106 38.47 -0.16 -15.94
C ILE A 106 39.08 -1.47 -16.44
N SER A 107 38.35 -2.56 -16.19
CA SER A 107 38.82 -3.91 -16.58
C SER A 107 38.57 -4.19 -18.06
N GLN A 108 39.25 -5.20 -18.57
CA GLN A 108 39.14 -5.70 -19.94
C GLN A 108 37.68 -5.88 -20.39
N TYR A 109 37.45 -5.70 -21.70
CA TYR A 109 36.12 -5.78 -22.33
C TYR A 109 35.11 -4.74 -21.88
N THR A 110 35.57 -3.66 -21.29
CA THR A 110 34.71 -2.50 -20.98
C THR A 110 34.56 -1.63 -22.23
N THR A 111 33.30 -1.30 -22.54
CA THR A 111 32.95 -0.39 -23.63
C THR A 111 32.25 0.83 -23.09
N ILE A 112 32.75 2.03 -23.39
CA ILE A 112 32.21 3.32 -22.95
C ILE A 112 31.90 4.17 -24.17
N GLY A 113 30.69 4.67 -24.29
CA GLY A 113 30.24 5.57 -25.35
C GLY A 113 30.77 7.00 -25.18
N ASP A 114 30.24 7.93 -25.99
CA ASP A 114 30.66 9.33 -25.99
C ASP A 114 30.07 10.14 -24.83
N ASN A 115 30.79 11.21 -24.42
CA ASN A 115 30.33 12.17 -23.38
C ASN A 115 30.01 11.53 -22.04
N VAL A 116 30.63 10.43 -21.66
CA VAL A 116 30.42 9.76 -20.38
C VAL A 116 31.33 10.40 -19.32
N VAL A 117 30.71 10.65 -18.14
CA VAL A 117 31.44 11.15 -16.98
C VAL A 117 31.52 10.05 -15.94
N ILE A 118 32.74 9.65 -15.57
CA ILE A 118 33.02 8.67 -14.53
C ILE A 118 33.79 9.39 -13.41
N GLN A 119 33.25 9.36 -12.21
CA GLN A 119 33.84 9.98 -11.04
C GLN A 119 34.95 9.11 -10.42
N GLU A 120 35.50 9.57 -9.31
CA GLU A 120 36.63 8.93 -8.64
C GLU A 120 36.29 7.55 -8.05
N LYS A 121 37.30 6.63 -8.08
CA LYS A 121 37.22 5.30 -7.43
C LYS A 121 36.12 4.38 -7.94
N ALA A 122 35.60 4.62 -9.12
CA ALA A 122 34.65 3.72 -9.74
C ALA A 122 35.34 2.42 -10.17
N SER A 123 34.62 1.30 -10.10
CA SER A 123 35.07 -0.02 -10.51
C SER A 123 34.20 -0.55 -11.66
N LEU A 124 34.76 -0.66 -12.84
CA LEU A 124 34.07 -1.06 -14.06
C LEU A 124 34.64 -2.42 -14.55
N LYS A 125 33.84 -3.48 -14.31
CA LYS A 125 34.20 -4.85 -14.74
C LYS A 125 33.29 -5.29 -15.88
N GLN A 126 33.77 -5.10 -17.13
CA GLN A 126 33.08 -5.51 -18.36
C GLN A 126 31.68 -4.89 -18.58
N PRO A 127 31.37 -3.66 -18.16
CA PRO A 127 30.10 -3.04 -18.51
C PRO A 127 30.13 -2.53 -19.96
N VAL A 128 28.94 -2.39 -20.56
CA VAL A 128 28.70 -1.60 -21.77
C VAL A 128 27.94 -0.35 -21.34
N ILE A 129 28.57 0.82 -21.44
CA ILE A 129 28.00 2.11 -21.04
C ILE A 129 27.78 2.95 -22.32
N TRP A 130 26.54 3.32 -22.56
CA TRP A 130 26.16 4.16 -23.69
C TRP A 130 26.42 5.64 -23.40
N SER A 131 26.24 6.46 -24.43
CA SER A 131 26.64 7.87 -24.42
C SER A 131 25.82 8.72 -23.42
N ASN A 132 26.44 9.87 -23.03
CA ASN A 132 25.83 10.89 -22.14
C ASN A 132 25.47 10.40 -20.74
N SER A 133 26.10 9.33 -20.27
CA SER A 133 25.81 8.75 -18.96
C SER A 133 26.76 9.26 -17.88
N TYR A 134 26.27 9.27 -16.63
CA TYR A 134 27.03 9.69 -15.46
C TYR A 134 27.22 8.54 -14.49
N ILE A 135 28.46 8.30 -14.03
CA ILE A 135 28.81 7.26 -13.06
C ILE A 135 29.49 7.95 -11.87
N GLY A 136 28.86 7.84 -10.70
CA GLY A 136 29.27 8.49 -9.45
C GLY A 136 30.49 7.86 -8.78
N ASN A 137 30.97 8.53 -7.72
CA ASN A 137 32.11 8.05 -6.93
C ASN A 137 31.86 6.67 -6.32
N ASN A 138 32.88 5.82 -6.29
CA ASN A 138 32.84 4.46 -5.73
C ASN A 138 31.76 3.54 -6.34
N ALA A 139 31.14 3.91 -7.45
CA ALA A 139 30.17 3.05 -8.11
C ALA A 139 30.81 1.74 -8.62
N GLN A 140 30.10 0.63 -8.53
CA GLN A 140 30.55 -0.69 -8.96
C GLN A 140 29.64 -1.22 -10.06
N LEU A 141 30.18 -1.39 -11.24
CA LEU A 141 29.48 -1.89 -12.42
C LEU A 141 30.11 -3.21 -12.87
N ARG A 142 29.31 -4.29 -12.88
CA ARG A 142 29.78 -5.63 -13.24
C ARG A 142 28.94 -6.22 -14.36
N ALA A 143 29.56 -6.41 -15.52
CA ALA A 143 28.98 -7.08 -16.68
C ALA A 143 27.51 -6.66 -16.96
N CYS A 144 27.24 -5.37 -16.82
CA CYS A 144 25.90 -4.75 -16.96
C CYS A 144 25.86 -3.86 -18.22
N VAL A 145 24.66 -3.40 -18.56
CA VAL A 145 24.44 -2.43 -19.64
C VAL A 145 23.81 -1.17 -19.05
N VAL A 146 24.41 -0.02 -19.31
CA VAL A 146 23.90 1.30 -18.96
C VAL A 146 23.58 2.05 -20.26
N CYS A 147 22.31 2.32 -20.51
CA CYS A 147 21.83 2.99 -21.72
C CYS A 147 22.05 4.51 -21.66
N ASN A 148 21.65 5.23 -22.73
CA ASN A 148 21.91 6.67 -22.87
C ASN A 148 21.30 7.51 -21.78
N ASN A 149 21.98 8.61 -21.41
CA ASN A 149 21.52 9.62 -20.45
C ASN A 149 21.20 9.05 -19.06
N ALA A 150 21.71 7.88 -18.71
CA ALA A 150 21.47 7.29 -17.39
C ALA A 150 22.42 7.91 -16.35
N THR A 151 21.90 8.06 -15.12
CA THR A 151 22.66 8.58 -13.99
C THR A 151 22.79 7.51 -12.91
N ILE A 152 24.02 7.11 -12.63
CA ILE A 152 24.36 6.17 -11.56
C ILE A 152 25.04 6.97 -10.45
N HIS A 153 24.39 7.11 -9.30
CA HIS A 153 24.93 7.89 -8.19
C HIS A 153 26.02 7.15 -7.41
N ASN A 154 26.61 7.88 -6.45
CA ASN A 154 27.74 7.40 -5.66
C ASN A 154 27.46 6.06 -4.96
N SER A 155 28.46 5.18 -4.94
CA SER A 155 28.41 3.88 -4.26
C SER A 155 27.27 2.95 -4.71
N ALA A 156 26.63 3.22 -5.84
CA ALA A 156 25.64 2.32 -6.40
C ALA A 156 26.33 1.06 -6.98
N GLU A 157 25.65 -0.09 -6.84
CA GLU A 157 26.12 -1.39 -7.32
C GLU A 157 25.19 -1.93 -8.42
N LEU A 158 25.74 -2.17 -9.62
CA LEU A 158 25.05 -2.85 -10.71
C LEU A 158 25.70 -4.21 -10.92
N LEU A 159 24.92 -5.28 -10.70
CA LEU A 159 25.43 -6.64 -10.79
C LEU A 159 25.27 -7.23 -12.21
N GLU A 160 25.78 -8.44 -12.38
CA GLU A 160 25.93 -9.11 -13.66
C GLU A 160 24.58 -9.24 -14.41
N GLY A 161 24.54 -8.85 -15.67
CA GLY A 161 23.33 -8.91 -16.50
C GLY A 161 22.32 -7.79 -16.25
N ALA A 162 22.55 -6.92 -15.26
CA ALA A 162 21.67 -5.77 -15.01
C ALA A 162 21.65 -4.79 -16.19
N ILE A 163 20.49 -4.18 -16.44
CA ILE A 163 20.29 -3.21 -17.52
C ILE A 163 19.60 -1.98 -16.98
N ILE A 164 20.19 -0.84 -17.25
CA ILE A 164 19.62 0.47 -16.93
C ILE A 164 19.18 1.15 -18.22
N GLY A 165 17.86 1.34 -18.37
CA GLY A 165 17.26 1.97 -19.54
C GLY A 165 17.57 3.46 -19.63
N ASN A 166 17.30 4.05 -20.81
CA ASN A 166 17.56 5.46 -21.09
C ASN A 166 16.91 6.37 -20.04
N ASN A 167 17.57 7.51 -19.74
CA ASN A 167 17.10 8.57 -18.84
C ASN A 167 16.79 8.08 -17.41
N SER A 168 17.24 6.91 -17.01
CA SER A 168 16.97 6.37 -15.69
C SER A 168 18.01 6.82 -14.67
N VAL A 169 17.57 6.97 -13.42
CA VAL A 169 18.41 7.39 -12.29
C VAL A 169 18.49 6.27 -11.28
N VAL A 170 19.72 5.87 -10.92
CA VAL A 170 20.00 4.92 -9.83
C VAL A 170 20.57 5.70 -8.66
N GLY A 171 19.83 5.75 -7.56
CA GLY A 171 20.19 6.52 -6.36
C GLY A 171 21.45 6.04 -5.66
N GLN A 172 21.97 6.87 -4.77
CA GLN A 172 23.18 6.59 -3.99
C GLN A 172 23.03 5.28 -3.19
N GLU A 173 24.07 4.44 -3.16
CA GLU A 173 24.09 3.15 -2.44
C GLU A 173 22.99 2.18 -2.87
N ALA A 174 22.30 2.43 -3.97
CA ALA A 174 21.32 1.49 -4.49
C ALA A 174 22.02 0.26 -5.10
N ARG A 175 21.39 -0.90 -4.95
CA ARG A 175 21.91 -2.18 -5.47
C ARG A 175 20.93 -2.81 -6.43
N ILE A 176 21.36 -3.00 -7.67
CA ILE A 176 20.60 -3.68 -8.71
C ILE A 176 21.10 -5.12 -8.82
N SER A 177 20.21 -6.08 -8.55
CA SER A 177 20.53 -7.51 -8.54
C SER A 177 20.83 -8.06 -9.96
N PRO A 178 21.42 -9.25 -10.07
CA PRO A 178 21.72 -9.86 -11.37
C PRO A 178 20.46 -9.98 -12.25
N ASP A 179 20.66 -9.79 -13.57
CA ASP A 179 19.63 -9.92 -14.62
C ASP A 179 18.41 -9.00 -14.47
N VAL A 180 18.43 -8.05 -13.52
CA VAL A 180 17.35 -7.06 -13.33
C VAL A 180 17.37 -6.03 -14.45
N ARG A 181 16.20 -5.73 -15.01
CA ARG A 181 16.00 -4.73 -16.08
C ARG A 181 15.26 -3.52 -15.55
N ILE A 182 15.93 -2.39 -15.55
CA ILE A 182 15.32 -1.08 -15.28
C ILE A 182 14.95 -0.46 -16.63
N TRP A 183 13.65 -0.34 -16.90
CA TRP A 183 13.18 0.24 -18.15
C TRP A 183 13.45 1.74 -18.20
N PRO A 184 13.35 2.40 -19.38
CA PRO A 184 13.61 3.83 -19.52
C PRO A 184 12.75 4.70 -18.58
N ASP A 185 13.29 5.88 -18.23
CA ASP A 185 12.61 6.91 -17.45
C ASP A 185 12.22 6.45 -16.03
N LYS A 186 13.06 5.61 -15.39
CA LYS A 186 12.84 5.13 -14.01
C LYS A 186 13.75 5.83 -13.01
N ASN A 187 13.23 5.96 -11.78
CA ASN A 187 14.00 6.48 -10.65
C ASN A 187 14.07 5.43 -9.54
N ILE A 188 15.29 5.01 -9.21
CA ILE A 188 15.57 4.08 -8.10
C ILE A 188 16.03 4.88 -6.92
N ASP A 189 15.32 4.78 -5.81
CA ASP A 189 15.62 5.54 -4.59
C ASP A 189 16.99 5.16 -4.00
N SER A 190 17.63 6.11 -3.29
CA SER A 190 18.90 5.88 -2.62
C SER A 190 18.81 4.74 -1.61
N GLY A 191 19.79 3.82 -1.65
CA GLY A 191 19.86 2.63 -0.79
C GLY A 191 18.80 1.56 -1.09
N ALA A 192 18.07 1.66 -2.20
CA ALA A 192 17.12 0.62 -2.62
C ALA A 192 17.84 -0.66 -3.06
N LYS A 193 17.24 -1.81 -2.72
CA LYS A 193 17.67 -3.13 -3.23
C LYS A 193 16.63 -3.62 -4.23
N VAL A 194 16.99 -3.63 -5.50
CA VAL A 194 16.08 -4.00 -6.59
C VAL A 194 16.36 -5.45 -6.99
N LEU A 195 15.41 -6.32 -6.65
CA LEU A 195 15.49 -7.77 -6.89
C LEU A 195 14.75 -8.20 -8.17
N THR A 196 13.79 -7.40 -8.62
CA THR A 196 12.96 -7.70 -9.79
C THR A 196 12.99 -6.52 -10.78
N SER A 197 12.75 -6.81 -12.06
CA SER A 197 12.76 -5.79 -13.11
C SER A 197 11.68 -4.73 -12.90
N VAL A 198 12.08 -3.45 -13.07
CA VAL A 198 11.20 -2.28 -12.97
C VAL A 198 10.74 -1.88 -14.37
N ILE A 199 9.57 -2.38 -14.77
CA ILE A 199 9.04 -2.21 -16.13
C ILE A 199 7.99 -1.10 -16.16
N TRP A 200 6.95 -1.20 -15.37
CA TRP A 200 5.79 -0.32 -15.38
C TRP A 200 5.79 0.72 -14.26
N GLY A 201 6.32 0.40 -13.08
CA GLY A 201 6.47 1.33 -11.96
C GLY A 201 7.47 2.45 -12.27
N THR A 202 7.27 3.63 -11.69
CA THR A 202 8.19 4.77 -11.88
C THR A 202 9.33 4.79 -10.86
N ARG A 203 9.16 4.09 -9.72
CA ARG A 203 10.12 4.09 -8.60
C ARG A 203 10.31 2.69 -8.02
N ALA A 204 11.51 2.41 -7.55
CA ALA A 204 11.81 1.30 -6.65
C ALA A 204 12.17 1.88 -5.27
N PRO A 205 11.27 1.79 -4.27
CA PRO A 205 11.46 2.42 -2.97
C PRO A 205 12.48 1.67 -2.11
N ARG A 206 13.12 2.38 -1.19
CA ARG A 206 14.02 1.81 -0.18
C ARG A 206 13.29 0.95 0.86
N THR A 207 12.04 1.32 1.20
CA THR A 207 11.21 0.67 2.20
C THR A 207 9.89 0.24 1.59
N LEU A 208 9.38 -0.92 2.02
CA LEU A 208 8.07 -1.42 1.58
C LEU A 208 6.92 -0.77 2.36
N PHE A 209 7.12 -0.59 3.69
CA PHE A 209 6.08 -0.09 4.57
C PHE A 209 6.02 1.44 4.58
N GLY A 210 4.84 1.96 4.26
CA GLY A 210 4.47 3.36 4.47
C GLY A 210 3.75 3.59 5.80
N ALA A 211 2.95 4.68 5.86
CA ALA A 211 2.17 5.03 7.05
C ALA A 211 1.02 4.04 7.36
N HIS A 212 0.52 3.34 6.36
CA HIS A 212 -0.64 2.44 6.47
C HIS A 212 -0.36 1.04 5.87
N GLY A 213 0.86 0.51 6.04
CA GLY A 213 1.25 -0.76 5.46
C GLY A 213 1.94 -0.63 4.09
N VAL A 214 1.89 -1.67 3.27
CA VAL A 214 2.53 -1.72 1.94
C VAL A 214 1.54 -1.22 0.89
N ARG A 215 1.93 -0.20 0.12
CA ARG A 215 1.04 0.48 -0.82
C ARG A 215 1.71 0.73 -2.16
N GLY A 216 1.00 0.46 -3.25
CA GLY A 216 1.49 0.68 -4.61
C GLY A 216 0.37 0.66 -5.64
N LEU A 217 0.72 0.98 -6.90
CA LEU A 217 -0.20 0.86 -8.03
C LEU A 217 -0.61 -0.61 -8.21
N ALA A 218 -1.92 -0.83 -8.36
CA ALA A 218 -2.49 -2.15 -8.54
C ALA A 218 -1.96 -2.81 -9.82
N ASN A 219 -1.52 -4.07 -9.72
CA ASN A 219 -0.99 -4.86 -10.82
C ASN A 219 0.22 -4.24 -11.56
N VAL A 220 0.89 -3.30 -10.90
CA VAL A 220 2.10 -2.62 -11.38
C VAL A 220 3.19 -2.71 -10.30
N ASP A 221 2.99 -2.02 -9.16
CA ASP A 221 3.89 -2.12 -8.00
C ASP A 221 3.49 -3.30 -7.10
N ILE A 222 2.17 -3.50 -6.92
CA ILE A 222 1.60 -4.61 -6.16
C ILE A 222 1.03 -5.63 -7.14
N THR A 223 1.87 -6.57 -7.54
CA THR A 223 1.50 -7.70 -8.41
C THR A 223 1.19 -8.96 -7.58
N PRO A 224 0.58 -10.00 -8.16
CA PRO A 224 0.40 -11.29 -7.46
C PRO A 224 1.72 -11.89 -6.97
N GLU A 225 2.80 -11.84 -7.76
CA GLU A 225 4.11 -12.36 -7.40
C GLU A 225 4.71 -11.61 -6.22
N PHE A 226 4.62 -10.27 -6.23
CA PHE A 226 5.02 -9.44 -5.10
C PHE A 226 4.25 -9.83 -3.84
N ALA A 227 2.93 -9.99 -3.94
CA ALA A 227 2.06 -10.33 -2.82
C ALA A 227 2.37 -11.73 -2.25
N VAL A 228 2.65 -12.74 -3.11
CA VAL A 228 3.10 -14.07 -2.66
C VAL A 228 4.39 -13.97 -1.85
N ASN A 229 5.40 -13.25 -2.34
CA ASN A 229 6.69 -13.12 -1.66
C ASN A 229 6.57 -12.31 -0.36
N LEU A 230 5.77 -11.24 -0.35
CA LEU A 230 5.50 -10.46 0.86
C LEU A 230 4.80 -11.29 1.93
N ALA A 231 3.83 -12.12 1.53
CA ALA A 231 3.12 -13.02 2.43
C ALA A 231 4.02 -14.12 2.99
N ALA A 232 4.89 -14.71 2.16
CA ALA A 232 5.87 -15.69 2.59
C ALA A 232 6.87 -15.07 3.58
N ALA A 233 7.35 -13.86 3.31
CA ALA A 233 8.23 -13.12 4.22
C ALA A 233 7.53 -12.82 5.56
N TYR A 234 6.26 -12.40 5.54
CA TYR A 234 5.47 -12.19 6.76
C TYR A 234 5.30 -13.49 7.55
N GLY A 235 4.85 -14.57 6.88
CA GLY A 235 4.67 -15.88 7.50
C GLY A 235 5.94 -16.41 8.17
N ALA A 236 7.09 -16.29 7.50
CA ALA A 236 8.40 -16.68 8.05
C ALA A 236 8.83 -15.87 9.31
N THR A 237 8.25 -14.69 9.52
CA THR A 237 8.54 -13.89 10.72
C THR A 237 7.68 -14.25 11.93
N LEU A 238 6.60 -14.99 11.73
CA LEU A 238 5.68 -15.42 12.78
C LEU A 238 6.21 -16.66 13.52
N LYS A 239 5.77 -16.83 14.77
CA LYS A 239 6.14 -17.99 15.59
C LYS A 239 5.15 -19.17 15.49
N GLY A 240 4.27 -19.15 14.48
CA GLY A 240 3.20 -20.11 14.30
C GLY A 240 1.82 -19.53 14.66
N GLY A 241 0.77 -20.33 14.48
CA GLY A 241 -0.63 -19.96 14.67
C GLY A 241 -1.29 -19.50 13.35
N PRO A 242 -2.63 -19.54 13.28
CA PRO A 242 -3.35 -19.15 12.09
C PRO A 242 -3.23 -17.63 11.83
N VAL A 243 -3.17 -17.27 10.55
CA VAL A 243 -3.26 -15.88 10.09
C VAL A 243 -4.61 -15.67 9.42
N LEU A 244 -5.30 -14.61 9.83
CA LEU A 244 -6.51 -14.19 9.17
C LEU A 244 -6.17 -13.37 7.91
N VAL A 245 -6.91 -13.61 6.84
CA VAL A 245 -6.82 -12.80 5.62
C VAL A 245 -8.20 -12.28 5.29
N SER A 246 -8.33 -10.96 5.17
CA SER A 246 -9.56 -10.30 4.77
C SER A 246 -9.28 -9.26 3.68
N ARG A 247 -10.31 -8.81 3.02
CA ARG A 247 -10.21 -7.81 1.96
C ARG A 247 -11.47 -6.97 1.87
N ASP A 248 -11.35 -5.85 1.16
CA ASP A 248 -12.53 -5.16 0.66
C ASP A 248 -13.16 -5.90 -0.54
N TYR A 249 -14.24 -5.37 -1.08
CA TYR A 249 -15.03 -6.02 -2.12
C TYR A 249 -14.39 -5.99 -3.52
N TRP A 250 -13.36 -5.18 -3.77
CA TRP A 250 -12.85 -4.93 -5.12
C TRP A 250 -12.13 -6.13 -5.73
N LYS A 251 -12.28 -6.29 -7.05
CA LYS A 251 -11.65 -7.40 -7.79
C LYS A 251 -10.14 -7.45 -7.64
N VAL A 252 -9.49 -6.28 -7.60
CA VAL A 252 -8.03 -6.21 -7.42
C VAL A 252 -7.62 -6.65 -6.02
N SER A 253 -8.36 -6.26 -4.98
CA SER A 253 -8.11 -6.74 -3.62
C SER A 253 -8.35 -8.24 -3.50
N GLN A 254 -9.34 -8.77 -4.22
CA GLN A 254 -9.59 -10.21 -4.31
C GLN A 254 -8.41 -10.95 -4.95
N MET A 255 -7.85 -10.43 -6.04
CA MET A 255 -6.69 -11.02 -6.70
C MET A 255 -5.47 -11.04 -5.76
N ILE A 256 -5.16 -9.90 -5.15
CA ILE A 256 -3.99 -9.77 -4.26
C ILE A 256 -4.17 -10.58 -2.97
N SER A 257 -5.36 -10.61 -2.36
CA SER A 257 -5.60 -11.42 -1.15
C SER A 257 -5.43 -12.91 -1.40
N ARG A 258 -5.83 -13.41 -2.56
CA ARG A 258 -5.59 -14.82 -2.97
C ARG A 258 -4.09 -15.12 -3.10
N ALA A 259 -3.33 -14.20 -3.66
CA ALA A 259 -1.87 -14.31 -3.73
C ALA A 259 -1.24 -14.32 -2.33
N MET A 260 -1.71 -13.44 -1.41
CA MET A 260 -1.28 -13.43 -0.01
C MET A 260 -1.57 -14.77 0.68
N VAL A 261 -2.77 -15.33 0.50
CA VAL A 261 -3.12 -16.67 1.03
C VAL A 261 -2.14 -17.73 0.52
N SER A 262 -1.87 -17.76 -0.79
CA SER A 262 -0.93 -18.72 -1.39
C SER A 262 0.49 -18.59 -0.83
N GLY A 263 0.95 -17.34 -0.60
CA GLY A 263 2.26 -17.08 0.00
C GLY A 263 2.36 -17.58 1.45
N LEU A 264 1.34 -17.35 2.27
CA LEU A 264 1.29 -17.81 3.67
C LEU A 264 1.32 -19.33 3.79
N VAL A 265 0.44 -20.03 3.06
CA VAL A 265 0.38 -21.50 3.13
C VAL A 265 1.66 -22.15 2.61
N SER A 266 2.38 -21.52 1.68
CA SER A 266 3.64 -22.03 1.12
C SER A 266 4.80 -22.08 2.11
N VAL A 267 4.68 -21.39 3.24
CA VAL A 267 5.64 -21.41 4.35
C VAL A 267 5.07 -22.07 5.62
N GLY A 268 4.01 -22.87 5.45
CA GLY A 268 3.42 -23.70 6.52
C GLY A 268 2.47 -22.95 7.46
N ILE A 269 2.02 -21.75 7.12
CA ILE A 269 1.07 -20.97 7.93
C ILE A 269 -0.37 -21.38 7.59
N GLU A 270 -1.14 -21.73 8.61
CA GLU A 270 -2.59 -21.94 8.48
C GLU A 270 -3.28 -20.60 8.21
N VAL A 271 -4.24 -20.58 7.29
CA VAL A 271 -4.96 -19.37 6.91
C VAL A 271 -6.45 -19.52 7.18
N GLN A 272 -7.02 -18.55 7.89
CA GLN A 272 -8.45 -18.34 7.98
C GLN A 272 -8.85 -17.21 7.04
N ASN A 273 -9.43 -17.56 5.89
CA ASN A 273 -9.82 -16.59 4.87
C ASN A 273 -11.24 -16.07 5.16
N LEU A 274 -11.32 -14.80 5.59
CA LEU A 274 -12.59 -14.10 5.88
C LEU A 274 -13.23 -13.52 4.61
N GLU A 275 -12.53 -13.59 3.47
CA GLU A 275 -12.95 -13.01 2.21
C GLU A 275 -13.27 -11.50 2.32
N SER A 276 -14.44 -11.08 1.77
CA SER A 276 -14.90 -9.70 1.86
C SER A 276 -15.46 -9.42 3.26
N MET A 277 -14.72 -8.64 4.04
CA MET A 277 -15.06 -8.31 5.42
C MET A 277 -14.55 -6.92 5.76
N SER A 278 -15.37 -6.11 6.45
CA SER A 278 -14.91 -4.80 6.93
C SER A 278 -13.78 -4.95 7.95
N LEU A 279 -12.89 -3.99 7.95
CA LEU A 279 -11.68 -4.07 8.79
C LEU A 279 -11.99 -4.12 10.29
N PRO A 280 -12.96 -3.35 10.86
CA PRO A 280 -13.31 -3.47 12.27
C PRO A 280 -13.75 -4.89 12.68
N ILE A 281 -14.58 -5.55 11.87
CA ILE A 281 -15.03 -6.93 12.13
C ILE A 281 -13.83 -7.90 12.09
N SER A 282 -12.93 -7.72 11.11
CA SER A 282 -11.73 -8.55 10.98
C SER A 282 -10.77 -8.40 12.18
N ARG A 283 -10.59 -7.15 12.67
CA ARG A 283 -9.77 -6.86 13.87
C ARG A 283 -10.39 -7.42 15.15
N TYR A 284 -11.69 -7.31 15.28
CA TYR A 284 -12.40 -7.92 16.41
C TYR A 284 -12.20 -9.45 16.40
N TYR A 285 -12.35 -10.07 15.24
CA TYR A 285 -12.26 -11.52 15.10
C TYR A 285 -10.85 -12.06 15.36
N VAL A 286 -9.77 -11.35 14.93
CA VAL A 286 -8.39 -11.78 15.20
C VAL A 286 -8.10 -11.88 16.69
N LYS A 287 -8.62 -10.94 17.49
CA LYS A 287 -8.48 -10.93 18.95
C LYS A 287 -9.23 -12.10 19.60
N THR A 288 -10.46 -12.37 19.17
CA THR A 288 -11.31 -13.42 19.74
C THR A 288 -10.82 -14.83 19.40
N GLN A 289 -10.27 -15.04 18.20
CA GLN A 289 -9.76 -16.34 17.76
C GLN A 289 -8.30 -16.59 18.19
N ARG A 290 -7.65 -15.66 18.86
CA ARG A 290 -6.22 -15.73 19.24
C ARG A 290 -5.32 -16.06 18.06
N ALA A 291 -5.65 -15.55 16.88
CA ALA A 291 -4.83 -15.74 15.69
C ALA A 291 -3.47 -15.03 15.84
N ALA A 292 -2.47 -15.47 15.10
CA ALA A 292 -1.13 -14.89 15.13
C ALA A 292 -1.10 -13.46 14.56
N GLY A 293 -2.02 -13.15 13.65
CA GLY A 293 -2.18 -11.83 13.05
C GLY A 293 -3.25 -11.80 11.97
N LEU A 294 -3.40 -10.62 11.37
CA LEU A 294 -4.36 -10.36 10.29
C LEU A 294 -3.69 -9.62 9.16
N VAL A 295 -3.98 -10.04 7.94
CA VAL A 295 -3.66 -9.30 6.71
C VAL A 295 -4.95 -8.80 6.10
N HIS A 296 -5.04 -7.49 5.84
CA HIS A 296 -6.18 -6.88 5.17
C HIS A 296 -5.75 -6.22 3.86
N VAL A 297 -6.44 -6.54 2.77
CA VAL A 297 -6.14 -5.99 1.43
C VAL A 297 -7.27 -5.09 0.98
N ARG A 298 -6.96 -3.85 0.65
CA ARG A 298 -7.96 -2.86 0.23
C ARG A 298 -7.47 -1.90 -0.84
N VAL A 299 -8.39 -1.36 -1.60
CA VAL A 299 -8.13 -0.21 -2.49
C VAL A 299 -7.98 1.06 -1.67
N SER A 300 -7.00 1.88 -2.02
CA SER A 300 -6.80 3.17 -1.35
C SER A 300 -8.01 4.09 -1.50
N GLN A 301 -8.36 4.77 -0.41
CA GLN A 301 -9.50 5.70 -0.41
C GLN A 301 -9.25 6.99 -1.20
N ARG A 302 -7.99 7.44 -1.30
CA ARG A 302 -7.62 8.69 -1.98
C ARG A 302 -7.22 8.47 -3.43
N GLU A 303 -6.56 7.34 -3.70
CA GLU A 303 -6.00 7.00 -5.02
C GLU A 303 -6.51 5.61 -5.41
N ILE A 304 -7.59 5.59 -6.19
CA ILE A 304 -8.34 4.37 -6.54
C ILE A 304 -7.53 3.34 -7.34
N ASP A 305 -6.43 3.76 -7.94
CA ASP A 305 -5.53 2.91 -8.70
C ASP A 305 -4.49 2.20 -7.81
N LYS A 306 -4.45 2.53 -6.51
CA LYS A 306 -3.51 1.95 -5.55
C LYS A 306 -4.18 0.97 -4.62
N VAL A 307 -3.49 -0.13 -4.36
CA VAL A 307 -3.83 -1.15 -3.35
C VAL A 307 -2.96 -0.92 -2.12
N THR A 308 -3.53 -1.17 -0.96
CA THR A 308 -2.84 -1.18 0.33
C THR A 308 -3.00 -2.56 0.96
N ILE A 309 -1.90 -3.14 1.44
CA ILE A 309 -1.84 -4.37 2.22
C ILE A 309 -1.47 -3.96 3.64
N GLU A 310 -2.36 -4.19 4.57
CA GLU A 310 -2.22 -3.83 5.99
C GLU A 310 -2.01 -5.07 6.83
N PHE A 311 -1.15 -4.96 7.85
CA PHE A 311 -0.79 -6.05 8.74
C PHE A 311 -1.11 -5.68 10.18
N PHE A 312 -1.74 -6.60 10.89
CA PHE A 312 -2.14 -6.41 12.28
C PHE A 312 -1.66 -7.58 13.13
N ASP A 313 -1.40 -7.29 14.40
CA ASP A 313 -1.00 -8.29 15.38
C ASP A 313 -2.20 -9.10 15.92
N SER A 314 -1.94 -9.98 16.88
CA SER A 314 -2.96 -10.81 17.55
C SER A 314 -3.99 -10.03 18.35
N GLN A 315 -3.79 -8.74 18.59
CA GLN A 315 -4.71 -7.83 19.26
C GLN A 315 -5.50 -6.95 18.29
N GLY A 316 -5.31 -7.14 16.98
CA GLY A 316 -5.94 -6.32 15.94
C GLY A 316 -5.36 -4.91 15.83
N VAL A 317 -4.19 -4.66 16.42
CA VAL A 317 -3.45 -3.40 16.30
C VAL A 317 -2.44 -3.51 15.16
N ALA A 318 -2.22 -2.42 14.42
CA ALA A 318 -1.23 -2.41 13.37
C ALA A 318 0.16 -2.83 13.89
N ILE A 319 0.89 -3.63 13.11
CA ILE A 319 2.20 -4.17 13.52
C ILE A 319 3.20 -3.04 13.83
N THR A 320 4.14 -3.32 14.71
CA THR A 320 5.16 -2.35 15.14
C THR A 320 6.19 -2.11 14.03
N LYS A 321 6.88 -0.96 14.08
CA LYS A 321 8.00 -0.65 13.17
C LYS A 321 9.14 -1.68 13.24
N SER A 322 9.32 -2.35 14.36
CA SER A 322 10.27 -3.45 14.50
C SER A 322 9.84 -4.66 13.66
N MET A 323 8.56 -5.00 13.69
CA MET A 323 8.02 -6.11 12.90
C MET A 323 8.04 -5.79 11.39
N GLU A 324 7.68 -4.55 11.00
CA GLU A 324 7.79 -4.09 9.61
C GLU A 324 9.22 -4.28 9.07
N ARG A 325 10.24 -3.81 9.80
CA ARG A 325 11.66 -3.97 9.42
C ARG A 325 12.07 -5.44 9.31
N LYS A 326 11.55 -6.30 10.18
CA LYS A 326 11.83 -7.74 10.12
C LYS A 326 11.25 -8.35 8.84
N ILE A 327 10.01 -8.01 8.50
CA ILE A 327 9.36 -8.45 7.25
C ILE A 327 10.15 -7.93 6.04
N GLU A 328 10.51 -6.65 6.00
CA GLU A 328 11.34 -6.06 4.93
C GLU A 328 12.68 -6.78 4.77
N THR A 329 13.36 -7.03 5.88
CA THR A 329 14.65 -7.74 5.86
C THR A 329 14.52 -9.14 5.29
N THR A 330 13.48 -9.87 5.69
CA THR A 330 13.17 -11.22 5.19
C THR A 330 12.79 -11.19 3.72
N PHE A 331 11.97 -10.23 3.32
CA PHE A 331 11.56 -10.02 1.92
C PHE A 331 12.74 -9.71 1.00
N PHE A 332 13.58 -8.73 1.37
CA PHE A 332 14.72 -8.32 0.53
C PHE A 332 15.89 -9.32 0.51
N LYS A 333 15.94 -10.22 1.49
CA LYS A 333 16.90 -11.34 1.48
C LYS A 333 16.35 -12.58 0.76
N GLU A 334 15.05 -12.59 0.45
CA GLU A 334 14.32 -13.78 0.00
C GLU A 334 14.50 -14.98 0.96
N ASP A 335 14.70 -14.69 2.27
CA ASP A 335 14.95 -15.67 3.31
C ASP A 335 13.62 -16.17 3.91
N PHE A 336 12.82 -16.83 3.10
CA PHE A 336 11.58 -17.48 3.51
C PHE A 336 11.57 -18.93 3.02
N PRO A 337 12.00 -19.88 3.87
CA PRO A 337 12.08 -21.28 3.49
C PRO A 337 10.68 -21.82 3.17
N ARG A 338 10.53 -22.43 2.01
CA ARG A 338 9.31 -23.15 1.63
C ARG A 338 9.21 -24.42 2.44
N CYS A 339 8.01 -24.74 2.94
CA CYS A 339 7.81 -25.98 3.69
C CYS A 339 7.76 -27.22 2.78
N ALA A 340 7.90 -28.40 3.36
CA ALA A 340 7.71 -29.66 2.64
C ALA A 340 6.23 -29.78 2.17
N PRO A 341 5.94 -30.57 1.12
CA PRO A 341 4.57 -30.73 0.63
C PRO A 341 3.56 -31.22 1.69
N SER A 342 4.04 -31.98 2.69
CA SER A 342 3.22 -32.44 3.83
C SER A 342 2.89 -31.33 4.83
N ASP A 343 3.66 -30.26 4.85
CA ASP A 343 3.62 -29.21 5.87
C ASP A 343 3.02 -27.90 5.33
N VAL A 344 2.48 -27.93 4.10
CA VAL A 344 1.77 -26.80 3.52
C VAL A 344 0.56 -26.46 4.38
N GLY A 345 0.41 -25.16 4.72
CA GLY A 345 -0.67 -24.69 5.57
C GLY A 345 -2.05 -24.94 4.99
N THR A 346 -3.02 -25.12 5.86
CA THR A 346 -4.43 -25.30 5.47
C THR A 346 -5.14 -23.96 5.29
N ILE A 347 -6.20 -23.96 4.45
CA ILE A 347 -7.07 -22.79 4.26
C ILE A 347 -8.45 -23.16 4.79
N SER A 348 -8.97 -22.37 5.72
CA SER A 348 -10.31 -22.47 6.25
C SER A 348 -11.12 -21.19 6.00
N PHE A 349 -12.45 -21.34 5.95
CA PHE A 349 -13.38 -20.23 5.73
C PHE A 349 -14.34 -20.18 6.92
N PRO A 350 -14.03 -19.36 7.95
CA PRO A 350 -14.89 -19.25 9.13
C PRO A 350 -16.28 -18.74 8.76
N SER A 351 -17.29 -19.42 9.23
CA SER A 351 -18.67 -19.02 9.05
C SER A 351 -19.21 -18.08 10.08
N ARG A 352 -19.70 -17.50 10.66
CA ARG A 352 -20.23 -16.73 11.82
C ARG A 352 -19.34 -15.57 12.31
N VAL A 353 -18.45 -15.06 11.45
CA VAL A 353 -17.55 -13.96 11.83
C VAL A 353 -18.32 -12.68 12.17
N ARG A 354 -19.38 -12.39 11.38
CA ARG A 354 -20.23 -11.21 11.58
C ARG A 354 -21.09 -11.36 12.82
N GLU A 355 -21.59 -12.54 13.08
CA GLU A 355 -22.43 -12.84 14.24
C GLU A 355 -21.64 -12.68 15.56
N TYR A 356 -20.40 -13.12 15.63
CA TYR A 356 -19.55 -12.88 16.82
C TYR A 356 -19.38 -11.38 17.11
N TYR A 357 -19.15 -10.58 16.08
CA TYR A 357 -19.08 -9.13 16.23
C TYR A 357 -20.44 -8.54 16.64
N ALA A 358 -21.52 -9.00 16.01
CA ALA A 358 -22.87 -8.54 16.27
C ALA A 358 -23.32 -8.80 17.71
N ASP A 359 -23.11 -10.03 18.19
CA ASP A 359 -23.47 -10.43 19.56
C ASP A 359 -22.73 -9.56 20.58
N GLU A 360 -21.43 -9.34 20.38
CA GLU A 360 -20.66 -8.52 21.31
C GLU A 360 -20.99 -7.02 21.22
N PHE A 361 -21.22 -6.51 20.01
CA PHE A 361 -21.71 -5.14 19.81
C PHE A 361 -23.01 -4.91 20.61
N LEU A 362 -23.97 -5.82 20.47
CA LEU A 362 -25.25 -5.73 21.17
C LEU A 362 -25.10 -5.88 22.70
N ASN A 363 -24.22 -6.76 23.16
CA ASN A 363 -23.93 -6.92 24.57
C ASN A 363 -23.36 -5.65 25.20
N HIS A 364 -22.41 -4.99 24.53
CA HIS A 364 -21.81 -3.75 25.01
C HIS A 364 -22.81 -2.58 25.01
N VAL A 365 -23.54 -2.39 23.91
CA VAL A 365 -24.51 -1.29 23.81
C VAL A 365 -25.73 -1.50 24.72
N LYS A 366 -26.13 -2.76 24.95
CA LYS A 366 -27.23 -3.07 25.91
C LYS A 366 -26.78 -3.04 27.37
N GLY A 367 -25.54 -3.41 27.67
CA GLY A 367 -25.06 -3.66 29.03
C GLY A 367 -24.92 -2.39 29.88
N GLN A 368 -24.70 -1.22 29.30
CA GLN A 368 -24.59 0.04 30.06
C GLN A 368 -25.92 0.71 30.36
N VAL A 369 -26.99 0.33 29.69
CA VAL A 369 -28.35 0.91 29.86
C VAL A 369 -29.24 0.13 30.86
N PHE A 370 -28.84 -1.09 31.26
CA PHE A 370 -29.66 -2.02 32.09
C PHE A 370 -29.16 -2.23 33.51
N GLU A 371 -28.81 -1.18 34.26
CA GLU A 371 -28.96 -1.22 35.70
C GLU A 371 -30.45 -0.97 36.00
N GLU A 372 -31.06 -1.87 36.75
CA GLU A 372 -32.52 -2.10 36.91
C GLU A 372 -33.39 -0.90 37.27
N ASP A 373 -32.85 0.30 37.52
CA ASP A 373 -33.61 1.47 38.01
C ASP A 373 -33.54 2.73 37.14
N LYS A 374 -32.87 2.75 36.00
CA LYS A 374 -32.76 3.95 35.15
C LYS A 374 -33.01 3.65 33.67
N VAL A 375 -34.21 3.60 33.34
CA VAL A 375 -35.00 3.63 32.09
C VAL A 375 -34.35 4.31 30.85
N PRO A 376 -34.78 4.04 29.66
CA PRO A 376 -35.45 2.98 28.93
C PRO A 376 -35.03 2.82 27.48
N PHE A 377 -34.23 1.87 27.16
CA PHE A 377 -34.40 1.19 25.91
C PHE A 377 -34.99 -0.18 26.19
N CYS A 378 -36.33 -0.26 26.27
CA CYS A 378 -37.00 -1.54 26.41
C CYS A 378 -37.31 -2.07 25.01
N ILE A 379 -36.52 -3.00 24.53
CA ILE A 379 -36.88 -3.82 23.38
C ILE A 379 -37.31 -5.17 23.91
N VAL A 380 -38.61 -5.38 23.91
CA VAL A 380 -39.18 -6.72 24.04
C VAL A 380 -39.68 -7.12 22.66
N PRO A 381 -39.19 -8.21 22.06
CA PRO A 381 -39.69 -8.66 20.77
C PRO A 381 -41.18 -8.95 20.88
N GLY A 382 -42.00 -8.28 20.06
CA GLY A 382 -43.43 -8.56 19.91
C GLY A 382 -44.40 -7.68 20.68
N SER A 383 -44.02 -6.57 21.32
CA SER A 383 -44.96 -5.66 22.00
C SER A 383 -45.07 -4.30 21.33
N ASN A 384 -46.29 -3.75 21.26
CA ASN A 384 -46.56 -2.38 20.83
C ASN A 384 -45.95 -1.41 21.86
N TYR A 385 -44.93 -0.67 21.49
CA TYR A 385 -44.15 0.19 22.38
C TYR A 385 -44.88 1.51 22.67
N THR A 386 -45.18 1.74 23.93
CA THR A 386 -45.40 3.07 24.46
C THR A 386 -44.22 3.47 25.33
N ARG A 387 -43.46 4.46 24.87
CA ARG A 387 -42.35 5.09 25.60
C ARG A 387 -42.86 5.74 26.87
N LYS A 388 -42.40 5.29 28.03
CA LYS A 388 -42.59 6.06 29.28
C LYS A 388 -41.42 7.03 29.43
N THR A 389 -41.63 8.27 29.07
CA THR A 389 -40.68 9.36 29.26
C THR A 389 -40.70 9.84 30.72
N LYS A 390 -39.55 9.74 31.37
CA LYS A 390 -39.19 10.65 32.45
C LYS A 390 -37.71 11.00 32.28
N VAL A 391 -37.41 11.94 31.41
CA VAL A 391 -36.35 12.96 31.54
C VAL A 391 -36.45 13.88 30.32
N GLY A 392 -36.41 15.17 30.57
CA GLY A 392 -36.80 16.23 29.71
C GLY A 392 -36.26 16.19 28.27
N GLY A 393 -37.16 16.35 27.34
CA GLY A 393 -36.86 17.01 26.07
C GLY A 393 -36.66 16.16 24.83
N LEU A 394 -36.55 14.83 24.88
CA LEU A 394 -36.45 14.00 23.67
C LEU A 394 -37.84 13.47 23.22
N SER A 395 -37.96 13.42 21.88
CA SER A 395 -39.16 12.95 21.16
C SER A 395 -39.73 11.65 21.72
N THR A 396 -41.05 11.53 21.71
CA THR A 396 -41.80 10.31 22.12
C THR A 396 -41.67 9.13 21.15
N HIS A 397 -40.78 9.25 20.14
CA HIS A 397 -40.56 8.25 19.10
C HIS A 397 -39.21 7.56 19.26
N ALA A 398 -39.08 6.36 18.68
CA ALA A 398 -37.78 5.70 18.53
C ALA A 398 -36.80 6.63 17.78
N PRO A 399 -35.50 6.69 18.15
CA PRO A 399 -34.53 7.51 17.43
C PRO A 399 -34.53 7.14 15.96
N LYS A 400 -34.56 8.16 15.11
CA LYS A 400 -34.45 8.02 13.65
C LYS A 400 -33.08 8.44 13.19
N VAL A 401 -32.35 7.54 12.51
CA VAL A 401 -30.98 7.77 12.07
C VAL A 401 -30.89 7.58 10.54
N VAL A 402 -30.31 8.53 9.85
CA VAL A 402 -29.99 8.39 8.42
C VAL A 402 -28.53 8.00 8.28
N ILE A 403 -28.25 6.87 7.65
CA ILE A 403 -26.89 6.35 7.50
C ILE A 403 -26.50 6.28 6.02
N ASP A 404 -25.44 6.98 5.66
CA ASP A 404 -24.79 6.88 4.37
C ASP A 404 -23.55 5.97 4.50
N TYR A 405 -23.61 4.83 3.85
CA TYR A 405 -22.49 3.86 3.87
C TYR A 405 -21.40 4.15 2.86
N ALA A 406 -21.50 5.23 2.10
CA ALA A 406 -20.54 5.59 1.05
C ALA A 406 -20.15 4.39 0.17
N MET A 407 -21.11 3.49 -0.09
CA MET A 407 -20.95 2.22 -0.83
C MET A 407 -19.96 1.24 -0.17
N ALA A 408 -19.88 1.23 1.15
CA ALA A 408 -19.01 0.35 1.93
C ALA A 408 -19.73 -0.93 2.37
N GLU A 409 -18.93 -1.92 2.75
CA GLU A 409 -19.40 -3.24 3.21
C GLU A 409 -20.10 -3.21 4.57
N THR A 410 -19.88 -2.16 5.35
CA THR A 410 -20.54 -1.93 6.65
C THR A 410 -22.05 -1.82 6.53
N GLY A 411 -22.58 -1.49 5.35
CA GLY A 411 -24.02 -1.48 5.05
C GLY A 411 -24.72 -2.83 5.16
N VAL A 412 -23.97 -3.92 5.26
CA VAL A 412 -24.53 -5.28 5.40
C VAL A 412 -24.93 -5.60 6.84
N LEU A 413 -24.28 -5.03 7.85
CA LEU A 413 -24.46 -5.44 9.26
C LEU A 413 -25.10 -4.35 10.12
N LEU A 414 -24.65 -3.12 10.02
CA LEU A 414 -25.05 -2.07 10.97
C LEU A 414 -26.56 -1.75 10.97
N PRO A 415 -27.30 -1.77 9.83
CA PRO A 415 -28.76 -1.55 9.86
C PRO A 415 -29.50 -2.56 10.73
N ASP A 416 -29.10 -3.83 10.64
CA ASP A 416 -29.71 -4.92 11.44
C ASP A 416 -29.41 -4.75 12.93
N LEU A 417 -28.18 -4.36 13.29
CA LEU A 417 -27.79 -4.09 14.68
C LEU A 417 -28.59 -2.93 15.27
N LEU A 418 -28.72 -1.83 14.55
CA LEU A 418 -29.50 -0.68 15.00
C LEU A 418 -31.01 -1.00 15.07
N GLY A 419 -31.51 -1.78 14.13
CA GLY A 419 -32.89 -2.28 14.16
C GLY A 419 -33.16 -3.14 15.39
N GLN A 420 -32.24 -4.01 15.81
CA GLN A 420 -32.34 -4.81 17.05
C GLN A 420 -32.27 -3.93 18.31
N LEU A 421 -31.68 -2.75 18.24
CA LEU A 421 -31.71 -1.74 19.30
C LEU A 421 -32.94 -0.84 19.25
N GLY A 422 -33.92 -1.10 18.34
CA GLY A 422 -35.14 -0.32 18.20
C GLY A 422 -34.96 1.06 17.58
N ILE A 423 -33.87 1.26 16.85
CA ILE A 423 -33.54 2.50 16.15
C ILE A 423 -34.10 2.43 14.72
N GLU A 424 -34.92 3.43 14.35
CA GLU A 424 -35.39 3.56 12.96
C GLU A 424 -34.25 4.03 12.07
N THR A 425 -33.89 3.23 11.07
CA THR A 425 -32.76 3.54 10.17
C THR A 425 -33.23 3.81 8.75
N VAL A 426 -32.78 4.91 8.19
CA VAL A 426 -32.88 5.22 6.75
C VAL A 426 -31.51 5.06 6.12
N VAL A 427 -31.42 4.20 5.12
CA VAL A 427 -30.16 3.79 4.53
C VAL A 427 -29.92 4.47 3.19
N LEU A 428 -28.76 5.10 3.03
CA LEU A 428 -28.29 5.72 1.79
C LEU A 428 -27.03 5.02 1.31
N ASN A 429 -26.85 4.94 -0.02
CA ASN A 429 -25.65 4.47 -0.67
C ASN A 429 -25.09 3.12 -0.14
N SER A 430 -25.99 2.18 0.20
CA SER A 430 -25.63 0.85 0.71
C SER A 430 -25.24 -0.16 -0.40
N SER A 431 -25.55 0.14 -1.66
CA SER A 431 -25.22 -0.75 -2.77
C SER A 431 -23.74 -0.65 -3.14
N ILE A 432 -23.08 -1.80 -3.23
CA ILE A 432 -21.67 -1.89 -3.61
C ILE A 432 -21.55 -1.67 -5.14
N ARG A 433 -20.75 -0.70 -5.56
CA ARG A 433 -20.46 -0.44 -6.99
C ARG A 433 -19.18 -1.13 -7.44
N ASN A 434 -19.00 -1.27 -8.75
CA ASN A 434 -17.78 -1.80 -9.36
C ASN A 434 -16.56 -0.86 -9.28
N SER A 435 -16.76 0.40 -8.89
CA SER A 435 -15.69 1.38 -8.67
C SER A 435 -15.95 2.19 -7.41
N PRO A 436 -14.91 2.51 -6.62
CA PRO A 436 -15.07 3.33 -5.42
C PRO A 436 -15.48 4.76 -5.78
N PRO A 437 -16.29 5.43 -4.94
CA PRO A 437 -16.65 6.82 -5.15
C PRO A 437 -15.42 7.73 -5.03
N ARG A 438 -15.30 8.69 -5.94
CA ARG A 438 -14.24 9.72 -5.90
C ARG A 438 -14.46 10.68 -4.73
N GLN A 439 -13.45 11.46 -4.39
CA GLN A 439 -13.53 12.41 -3.26
C GLN A 439 -14.66 13.43 -3.43
N GLU A 440 -14.89 13.92 -4.65
CA GLU A 440 -15.97 14.87 -4.99
C GLU A 440 -17.35 14.23 -4.78
N GLU A 441 -17.53 12.99 -5.21
CA GLU A 441 -18.77 12.25 -5.00
C GLU A 441 -19.09 12.08 -3.51
N ARG A 442 -18.07 11.81 -2.69
CA ARG A 442 -18.25 11.71 -1.21
C ARG A 442 -18.65 13.03 -0.57
N ILE A 443 -18.17 14.15 -1.09
CA ILE A 443 -18.62 15.49 -0.63
C ILE A 443 -20.10 15.69 -0.98
N THR A 444 -20.50 15.31 -2.20
CA THR A 444 -21.89 15.39 -2.65
C THR A 444 -22.79 14.49 -1.81
N MET A 445 -22.38 13.24 -1.55
CA MET A 445 -23.12 12.31 -0.67
C MET A 445 -23.34 12.88 0.73
N ARG A 446 -22.34 13.54 1.32
CA ARG A 446 -22.49 14.18 2.64
C ARG A 446 -23.51 15.33 2.64
N LYS A 447 -23.56 16.12 1.57
CA LYS A 447 -24.59 17.17 1.42
C LYS A 447 -25.98 16.54 1.30
N GLN A 448 -26.12 15.50 0.46
CA GLN A 448 -27.36 14.75 0.34
C GLN A 448 -27.82 14.15 1.67
N LEU A 449 -26.86 13.58 2.45
CA LEU A 449 -27.16 13.09 3.79
C LEU A 449 -27.73 14.19 4.69
N ALA A 450 -27.11 15.38 4.71
CA ALA A 450 -27.56 16.51 5.48
C ALA A 450 -28.98 16.98 5.08
N ASP A 451 -29.25 17.05 3.77
CA ASP A 451 -30.57 17.42 3.24
C ASP A 451 -31.65 16.38 3.62
N VAL A 452 -31.31 15.08 3.57
CA VAL A 452 -32.23 13.99 3.94
C VAL A 452 -32.51 14.00 5.44
N VAL A 453 -31.48 14.18 6.30
CA VAL A 453 -31.67 14.31 7.76
C VAL A 453 -32.69 15.40 8.07
N LYS A 454 -32.49 16.59 7.49
CA LYS A 454 -33.38 17.74 7.68
C LYS A 454 -34.79 17.48 7.15
N ALA A 455 -34.91 16.90 5.95
CA ALA A 455 -36.20 16.65 5.32
C ALA A 455 -37.06 15.61 6.07
N LEU A 456 -36.40 14.60 6.67
CA LEU A 456 -37.07 13.53 7.42
C LEU A 456 -37.26 13.87 8.91
N GLY A 457 -36.71 14.99 9.39
CA GLY A 457 -36.67 15.30 10.83
C GLY A 457 -35.97 14.20 11.62
N ALA A 458 -34.88 13.66 11.09
CA ALA A 458 -34.13 12.60 11.76
C ALA A 458 -33.27 13.18 12.89
N ASP A 459 -33.06 12.38 13.95
CA ASP A 459 -32.29 12.81 15.14
C ASP A 459 -30.78 12.87 14.86
N LEU A 460 -30.30 12.07 13.90
CA LEU A 460 -28.87 11.97 13.58
C LEU A 460 -28.66 11.51 12.13
N GLY A 461 -27.68 12.10 11.48
CA GLY A 461 -27.10 11.60 10.24
C GLY A 461 -25.68 11.07 10.46
N VAL A 462 -25.33 9.99 9.80
CA VAL A 462 -23.99 9.38 9.88
C VAL A 462 -23.52 9.01 8.51
N GLN A 463 -22.33 9.46 8.10
CA GLN A 463 -21.61 8.87 6.97
C GLN A 463 -20.47 7.99 7.48
N ILE A 464 -20.45 6.72 7.09
CA ILE A 464 -19.38 5.78 7.43
C ILE A 464 -18.41 5.68 6.26
N GLY A 465 -17.11 5.81 6.55
CA GLY A 465 -16.06 5.61 5.56
C GLY A 465 -15.98 4.15 5.09
N ARG A 466 -15.49 3.94 3.87
CA ARG A 466 -15.52 2.64 3.18
C ARG A 466 -14.95 1.46 3.98
N ASN A 467 -13.98 1.70 4.84
CA ASN A 467 -13.37 0.62 5.64
C ASN A 467 -14.12 0.33 6.93
N GLY A 468 -15.14 1.11 7.27
CA GLY A 468 -15.82 1.01 8.55
C GLY A 468 -15.08 1.67 9.72
N GLU A 469 -14.00 2.41 9.47
CA GLU A 469 -13.14 2.99 10.52
C GLU A 469 -13.41 4.46 10.82
N GLN A 470 -13.96 5.18 9.84
CA GLN A 470 -14.15 6.63 9.89
C GLN A 470 -15.63 6.98 9.86
N MET A 471 -16.05 7.92 10.71
CA MET A 471 -17.40 8.49 10.66
C MET A 471 -17.39 10.01 10.50
N THR A 472 -18.48 10.52 9.94
CA THR A 472 -18.86 11.93 9.94
C THR A 472 -20.27 11.99 10.46
N LEU A 473 -20.58 12.92 11.34
CA LEU A 473 -21.93 13.10 11.88
C LEU A 473 -22.64 14.29 11.22
N VAL A 474 -23.95 14.24 11.25
CA VAL A 474 -24.84 15.34 10.86
C VAL A 474 -25.89 15.49 11.94
N ASP A 475 -26.07 16.69 12.48
CA ASP A 475 -27.08 16.93 13.48
C ASP A 475 -28.49 17.06 12.89
N GLU A 476 -29.48 17.15 13.75
CA GLU A 476 -30.90 17.27 13.40
C GLU A 476 -31.22 18.51 12.55
N THR A 477 -30.34 19.52 12.51
CA THR A 477 -30.50 20.73 11.68
C THR A 477 -29.87 20.60 10.30
N GLY A 478 -29.13 19.50 10.06
CA GLY A 478 -28.38 19.27 8.83
C GLY A 478 -26.95 19.83 8.85
N GLN A 479 -26.43 20.24 10.02
CA GLN A 479 -25.04 20.66 10.15
C GLN A 479 -24.11 19.46 10.07
N ILE A 480 -23.11 19.52 9.17
CA ILE A 480 -22.09 18.47 9.01
C ILE A 480 -20.99 18.67 10.04
N ILE A 481 -20.76 17.67 10.89
CA ILE A 481 -19.81 17.68 12.00
C ILE A 481 -18.62 16.79 11.64
N ARG A 482 -17.45 17.39 11.55
CA ARG A 482 -16.19 16.71 11.17
C ARG A 482 -14.98 17.44 11.75
N GLY A 483 -13.80 16.84 11.59
CA GLY A 483 -12.56 17.46 12.04
C GLY A 483 -12.48 17.58 13.56
N GLU A 484 -11.87 18.65 14.03
CA GLU A 484 -11.72 18.93 15.46
C GLU A 484 -13.07 19.08 16.18
N LEU A 485 -14.09 19.59 15.49
CA LEU A 485 -15.44 19.67 16.05
C LEU A 485 -16.00 18.28 16.34
N LEU A 486 -15.81 17.31 15.45
CA LEU A 486 -16.25 15.95 15.67
C LEU A 486 -15.51 15.29 16.83
N LEU A 487 -14.17 15.45 16.88
CA LEU A 487 -13.36 14.94 17.99
C LEU A 487 -13.81 15.52 19.34
N ALA A 488 -14.01 16.83 19.41
CA ALA A 488 -14.49 17.52 20.60
C ALA A 488 -15.88 17.03 21.02
N THR A 489 -16.80 16.90 20.06
CA THR A 489 -18.17 16.44 20.32
C THR A 489 -18.19 15.02 20.89
N VAL A 490 -17.48 14.09 20.25
CA VAL A 490 -17.42 12.69 20.72
C VAL A 490 -16.70 12.62 22.07
N ALA A 491 -15.63 13.40 22.28
CA ALA A 491 -14.94 13.47 23.57
C ALA A 491 -15.87 13.97 24.69
N ASP A 492 -16.68 15.02 24.45
CA ASP A 492 -17.65 15.51 25.44
C ASP A 492 -18.72 14.45 25.78
N ILE A 493 -19.27 13.82 24.74
CA ILE A 493 -20.28 12.76 24.91
C ILE A 493 -19.73 11.60 25.75
N MET A 494 -18.49 11.16 25.47
CA MET A 494 -17.89 9.99 26.14
C MET A 494 -17.36 10.27 27.54
N LEU A 495 -16.91 11.48 27.84
CA LEU A 495 -16.31 11.84 29.12
C LEU A 495 -17.35 12.35 30.14
N ARG A 496 -18.52 12.76 29.68
CA ARG A 496 -19.55 13.29 30.58
C ARG A 496 -19.92 12.24 31.62
N ASP A 497 -19.99 12.65 32.87
CA ASP A 497 -20.34 11.82 34.03
C ASP A 497 -19.39 10.63 34.29
N LYS A 498 -18.18 10.67 33.74
CA LYS A 498 -17.16 9.63 33.95
C LYS A 498 -15.86 10.20 34.57
N PRO A 499 -15.90 10.80 35.76
CA PRO A 499 -14.70 11.40 36.39
C PRO A 499 -13.61 10.35 36.61
N GLY A 500 -12.35 10.76 36.51
CA GLY A 500 -11.20 9.88 36.69
C GLY A 500 -10.81 9.09 35.43
N ARG A 501 -11.60 9.15 34.36
CA ARG A 501 -11.29 8.51 33.08
C ARG A 501 -10.34 9.34 32.24
N SER A 502 -9.81 8.74 31.16
CA SER A 502 -8.92 9.43 30.22
C SER A 502 -9.31 9.20 28.77
N ILE A 503 -8.89 10.13 27.91
CA ILE A 503 -8.93 9.96 26.47
C ILE A 503 -7.53 10.09 25.88
N VAL A 504 -7.27 9.36 24.78
CA VAL A 504 -6.01 9.39 24.04
C VAL A 504 -6.22 10.10 22.71
N VAL A 505 -5.44 11.16 22.47
CA VAL A 505 -5.49 11.96 21.24
C VAL A 505 -4.10 12.20 20.68
N PRO A 506 -3.95 12.45 19.37
CA PRO A 506 -2.66 12.80 18.79
C PRO A 506 -2.18 14.19 19.24
N VAL A 507 -0.86 14.40 19.18
CA VAL A 507 -0.22 15.68 19.59
C VAL A 507 -0.74 16.90 18.83
N ASN A 508 -1.25 16.72 17.61
CA ASN A 508 -1.80 17.78 16.78
C ASN A 508 -3.30 18.03 16.98
N ALA A 509 -3.98 17.33 17.90
CA ALA A 509 -5.37 17.60 18.23
C ALA A 509 -5.53 18.95 18.95
N SER A 510 -6.68 19.61 18.75
CA SER A 510 -6.98 20.89 19.40
C SER A 510 -6.96 20.79 20.93
N SER A 511 -6.49 21.82 21.60
CA SER A 511 -6.51 21.93 23.07
C SER A 511 -7.91 22.08 23.70
N VAL A 512 -8.96 22.14 22.88
CA VAL A 512 -10.33 22.12 23.37
C VAL A 512 -10.63 20.81 24.11
N VAL A 513 -9.96 19.72 23.74
CA VAL A 513 -10.12 18.40 24.36
C VAL A 513 -9.69 18.42 25.83
N GLU A 514 -8.62 19.15 26.19
CA GLU A 514 -8.20 19.34 27.59
C GLU A 514 -9.24 20.11 28.39
N ARG A 515 -9.86 21.13 27.80
CA ARG A 515 -10.92 21.90 28.48
C ARG A 515 -12.16 21.07 28.74
N ILE A 516 -12.52 20.18 27.76
CA ILE A 516 -13.61 19.24 27.92
C ILE A 516 -13.29 18.21 29.03
N ALA A 517 -12.10 17.64 29.00
CA ALA A 517 -11.67 16.67 30.00
C ALA A 517 -11.62 17.28 31.40
N ALA A 518 -11.05 18.48 31.56
CA ALA A 518 -10.98 19.17 32.84
C ALA A 518 -12.38 19.47 33.41
N ARG A 519 -13.33 19.91 32.56
CA ARG A 519 -14.73 20.13 32.97
C ARG A 519 -15.40 18.87 33.55
N ASN A 520 -15.03 17.70 33.03
CA ASN A 520 -15.58 16.41 33.45
C ASN A 520 -14.71 15.65 34.47
N GLY A 521 -13.66 16.29 35.03
CA GLY A 521 -12.75 15.64 35.98
C GLY A 521 -11.94 14.49 35.36
N CYS A 522 -11.68 14.56 34.06
CA CYS A 522 -10.98 13.57 33.25
C CYS A 522 -9.59 14.05 32.81
N LYS A 523 -8.81 13.15 32.21
CA LYS A 523 -7.46 13.44 31.72
C LYS A 523 -7.35 13.24 30.21
N VAL A 524 -6.39 13.97 29.60
CA VAL A 524 -6.00 13.78 28.20
C VAL A 524 -4.58 13.25 28.15
N VAL A 525 -4.38 12.19 27.39
CA VAL A 525 -3.06 11.62 27.11
C VAL A 525 -2.74 11.86 25.63
N ARG A 526 -1.64 12.55 25.36
CA ARG A 526 -1.20 12.83 23.99
C ARG A 526 -0.20 11.79 23.52
N CYS A 527 -0.32 11.35 22.27
CA CYS A 527 0.60 10.42 21.63
C CYS A 527 0.99 10.92 20.22
N LYS A 528 1.89 10.22 19.54
CA LYS A 528 2.22 10.53 18.15
C LYS A 528 0.98 10.38 17.25
N ALA A 529 0.94 11.19 16.19
CA ALA A 529 -0.18 11.22 15.25
C ALA A 529 -0.13 10.04 14.26
N SER A 530 -0.18 8.81 14.79
CA SER A 530 -0.30 7.58 14.00
C SER A 530 -1.34 6.65 14.61
N GLU A 531 -1.99 5.86 13.77
CA GLU A 531 -2.99 4.88 14.22
C GLU A 531 -2.39 3.89 15.23
N THR A 532 -1.20 3.36 14.95
CA THR A 532 -0.49 2.42 15.82
C THR A 532 -0.23 3.02 17.20
N GLU A 533 0.20 4.28 17.28
CA GLU A 533 0.49 4.95 18.56
C GLU A 533 -0.78 5.27 19.34
N ILE A 534 -1.84 5.73 18.65
CA ILE A 534 -3.14 5.96 19.31
C ILE A 534 -3.69 4.64 19.85
N GLY A 535 -3.73 3.57 19.04
CA GLY A 535 -4.23 2.27 19.44
C GLY A 535 -3.42 1.64 20.58
N SER A 536 -2.10 1.61 20.46
CA SER A 536 -1.23 1.03 21.49
C SER A 536 -1.22 1.83 22.79
N THR A 537 -1.31 3.16 22.74
CA THR A 537 -1.40 4.01 23.93
C THR A 537 -2.76 3.80 24.61
N THR A 538 -3.84 3.76 23.85
CA THR A 538 -5.19 3.52 24.37
C THR A 538 -5.28 2.14 25.05
N ALA A 539 -4.72 1.11 24.43
CA ALA A 539 -4.72 -0.25 24.97
C ALA A 539 -3.91 -0.42 26.28
N ARG A 540 -2.89 0.45 26.51
CA ARG A 540 -2.03 0.40 27.71
C ARG A 540 -2.63 1.15 28.90
N LEU A 541 -3.65 1.96 28.71
CA LEU A 541 -4.24 2.80 29.73
C LEU A 541 -5.60 2.23 30.16
N PRO A 542 -5.67 1.54 31.32
CA PRO A 542 -6.94 0.94 31.79
C PRO A 542 -8.07 1.95 32.03
N GLU A 543 -7.72 3.19 32.33
CA GLU A 543 -8.67 4.30 32.50
C GLU A 543 -9.11 4.95 31.19
N ALA A 544 -8.49 4.62 30.05
CA ALA A 544 -8.89 5.17 28.76
C ALA A 544 -10.27 4.65 28.34
N VAL A 545 -11.17 5.56 28.01
CA VAL A 545 -12.50 5.24 27.46
C VAL A 545 -12.58 5.46 25.95
N LEU A 546 -11.68 6.27 25.42
CA LEU A 546 -11.68 6.67 24.02
C LEU A 546 -10.26 6.95 23.53
N GLY A 547 -9.90 6.41 22.37
CA GLY A 547 -8.83 6.91 21.53
C GLY A 547 -9.43 7.55 20.29
N GLY A 548 -8.98 8.75 19.90
CA GLY A 548 -9.60 9.39 18.75
C GLY A 548 -8.73 10.42 18.05
N SER A 549 -9.09 10.73 16.80
CA SER A 549 -8.44 11.76 16.00
C SER A 549 -9.46 12.61 15.24
N ALA A 550 -9.03 13.81 14.85
CA ALA A 550 -9.83 14.73 14.04
C ALA A 550 -10.23 14.15 12.66
N ASN A 551 -9.65 13.04 12.25
CA ASN A 551 -10.04 12.34 11.03
C ASN A 551 -11.39 11.61 11.15
N GLY A 552 -12.02 11.59 12.33
CA GLY A 552 -13.28 10.88 12.59
C GLY A 552 -13.10 9.39 12.84
N CYS A 553 -11.92 8.98 13.27
CA CYS A 553 -11.58 7.62 13.64
C CYS A 553 -11.51 7.50 15.16
N PHE A 554 -12.23 6.53 15.74
CA PHE A 554 -12.36 6.34 17.18
C PHE A 554 -12.10 4.90 17.60
N ILE A 555 -11.46 4.73 18.76
CA ILE A 555 -11.13 3.45 19.40
C ILE A 555 -11.84 3.40 20.75
N PHE A 556 -12.51 2.31 21.02
CA PHE A 556 -13.14 2.01 22.30
C PHE A 556 -12.45 0.77 22.89
N PRO A 557 -11.49 0.93 23.80
CA PRO A 557 -10.62 -0.17 24.25
C PRO A 557 -11.38 -1.27 25.00
N GLU A 558 -12.53 -0.97 25.58
CA GLU A 558 -13.43 -1.95 26.18
C GLU A 558 -13.99 -2.96 25.15
N PHE A 559 -14.11 -2.55 23.89
CA PHE A 559 -14.59 -3.37 22.79
C PHE A 559 -13.40 -3.90 21.95
N GLN A 560 -12.66 -3.00 21.32
CA GLN A 560 -11.45 -3.36 20.55
C GLN A 560 -10.42 -2.24 20.48
N ASN A 561 -9.16 -2.59 20.18
CA ASN A 561 -8.06 -1.64 20.12
C ASN A 561 -7.83 -1.01 18.71
N GLY A 562 -8.75 -1.21 17.79
CA GLY A 562 -8.73 -0.63 16.45
C GLY A 562 -9.83 0.40 16.23
N TYR A 563 -9.71 1.19 15.18
CA TYR A 563 -10.76 2.12 14.78
C TYR A 563 -12.03 1.37 14.37
N ASP A 564 -13.18 1.83 14.87
CA ASP A 564 -14.47 1.23 14.60
C ASP A 564 -15.58 2.28 14.56
N ALA A 565 -15.99 2.65 13.35
CA ALA A 565 -17.05 3.63 13.16
C ALA A 565 -18.44 3.04 13.46
N MET A 566 -18.66 1.73 13.28
CA MET A 566 -19.94 1.11 13.58
C MET A 566 -20.20 1.12 15.08
N PHE A 567 -19.22 0.69 15.87
CA PHE A 567 -19.31 0.73 17.32
C PHE A 567 -19.39 2.17 17.85
N ALA A 568 -18.62 3.12 17.24
CA ALA A 568 -18.68 4.53 17.60
C ALA A 568 -20.08 5.13 17.41
N VAL A 569 -20.79 4.77 16.35
CA VAL A 569 -22.19 5.18 16.12
C VAL A 569 -23.09 4.65 17.24
N GLY A 570 -22.97 3.37 17.60
CA GLY A 570 -23.72 2.76 18.71
C GLY A 570 -23.49 3.51 20.03
N GLN A 571 -22.22 3.79 20.34
CA GLN A 571 -21.84 4.51 21.57
C GLN A 571 -22.34 5.97 21.60
N VAL A 572 -22.25 6.69 20.49
CA VAL A 572 -22.78 8.07 20.39
C VAL A 572 -24.29 8.07 20.63
N LEU A 573 -25.02 7.18 19.98
CA LEU A 573 -26.48 7.08 20.15
C LEU A 573 -26.87 6.70 21.58
N GLU A 574 -26.19 5.70 22.15
CA GLU A 574 -26.43 5.26 23.53
C GLU A 574 -26.24 6.40 24.53
N HIS A 575 -25.07 7.08 24.47
CA HIS A 575 -24.74 8.14 25.42
C HIS A 575 -25.62 9.39 25.24
N LEU A 576 -25.93 9.82 24.01
CA LEU A 576 -26.88 10.91 23.78
C LEU A 576 -28.27 10.59 24.36
N THR A 577 -28.72 9.36 24.15
CA THR A 577 -30.01 8.90 24.71
C THR A 577 -29.98 8.87 26.23
N TYR A 578 -28.92 8.32 26.83
CA TYR A 578 -28.74 8.28 28.28
C TYR A 578 -28.69 9.70 28.90
N GLN A 579 -27.96 10.61 28.25
CA GLN A 579 -27.82 12.01 28.68
C GLN A 579 -29.08 12.86 28.41
N GLY A 580 -30.04 12.37 27.64
CA GLY A 580 -31.25 13.11 27.27
C GLY A 580 -30.97 14.36 26.41
N ARG A 581 -29.92 14.33 25.56
CA ARG A 581 -29.47 15.44 24.71
C ARG A 581 -29.55 15.11 23.23
N THR A 582 -29.80 16.14 22.43
CA THR A 582 -29.58 16.05 20.99
C THR A 582 -28.11 16.31 20.66
N LEU A 583 -27.70 15.95 19.43
CA LEU A 583 -26.32 16.20 18.98
C LEU A 583 -26.04 17.70 18.93
N GLN A 584 -26.97 18.53 18.47
CA GLN A 584 -26.83 19.99 18.44
C GLN A 584 -26.68 20.58 19.85
N GLN A 585 -27.44 20.08 20.84
CA GLN A 585 -27.27 20.51 22.23
C GLN A 585 -25.87 20.17 22.75
N ALA A 586 -25.36 18.98 22.44
CA ALA A 586 -24.00 18.59 22.81
C ALA A 586 -22.94 19.52 22.20
N ILE A 587 -23.11 19.92 20.94
CA ILE A 587 -22.21 20.85 20.25
C ILE A 587 -22.27 22.26 20.86
N ASN A 588 -23.47 22.76 21.14
CA ASN A 588 -23.67 24.11 21.69
C ASN A 588 -23.08 24.28 23.10
N GLU A 589 -22.92 23.18 23.85
CA GLU A 589 -22.29 23.17 25.16
C GLU A 589 -20.76 23.06 25.12
N LEU A 590 -20.15 22.88 23.96
CA LEU A 590 -18.69 22.80 23.83
C LEU A 590 -18.02 24.13 24.17
N PRO A 591 -16.80 24.10 24.73
CA PRO A 591 -15.98 25.29 24.83
C PRO A 591 -15.70 25.86 23.44
N PRO A 592 -15.49 27.19 23.30
CA PRO A 592 -15.15 27.81 22.03
C PRO A 592 -13.99 27.10 21.35
N LEU A 593 -14.20 26.72 20.08
CA LEU A 593 -13.24 25.99 19.27
C LEU A 593 -12.68 26.91 18.18
N TYR A 594 -11.37 27.19 18.26
CA TYR A 594 -10.64 27.96 17.26
C TYR A 594 -9.55 27.08 16.69
N TYR A 595 -9.63 26.74 15.40
CA TYR A 595 -8.58 26.00 14.69
C TYR A 595 -8.54 26.44 13.23
N GLN A 596 -7.34 26.38 12.67
CA GLN A 596 -7.11 26.55 11.26
C GLN A 596 -6.19 25.43 10.79
N VAL A 597 -6.50 24.82 9.64
CA VAL A 597 -5.67 23.79 9.02
C VAL A 597 -5.33 24.28 7.62
N ASP A 598 -4.05 24.52 7.40
CA ASP A 598 -3.50 24.86 6.09
C ASP A 598 -2.59 23.75 5.58
N SER A 599 -2.60 23.52 4.27
CA SER A 599 -1.66 22.63 3.61
C SER A 599 -0.62 23.44 2.85
N VAL A 600 0.63 23.23 3.18
CA VAL A 600 1.75 23.84 2.45
C VAL A 600 2.37 22.78 1.56
N HIS A 601 2.49 23.09 0.27
CA HIS A 601 3.26 22.26 -0.65
C HIS A 601 4.75 22.48 -0.34
N CYS A 602 5.42 21.44 0.12
CA CYS A 602 6.86 21.46 0.35
C CYS A 602 7.53 20.60 -0.72
N PRO A 603 8.08 21.18 -1.78
CA PRO A 603 8.89 20.45 -2.74
C PRO A 603 10.20 20.04 -2.04
N TRP A 604 10.47 18.76 -2.01
CA TRP A 604 11.77 18.23 -1.62
C TRP A 604 12.63 18.21 -2.89
N GLU A 605 13.63 19.05 -2.95
CA GLU A 605 14.71 18.99 -3.93
C GLU A 605 15.84 18.07 -3.44
#